data_97b2156451f05d62dcbbd97815c1ee8c
#
_entry.id   97b2156451f05d62dcbbd97815c1ee8c
#
_cell.length_a   1.000
_cell.length_b   1.000
_cell.length_c   1.000
_cell.angle_alpha   90.00
_cell.angle_beta   90.00
_cell.angle_gamma   90.00
#
_symmetry.space_group_name_H-M   'P 1'
#
loop_
_entity.id
_entity.type
_entity.pdbx_description
1 polymer ?
#
loop_
_entity_poly.entity_id
_entity_poly.type
_entity_poly.pdbx_seq_one_letter_code
_entity_poly.pdbx_strand_id
1 'polypeptide(L)'
;GSSSIVDYATQFVGNPYVWGGTSLTNGADCSGFVQSVYANFGVSLPRTSYEQQNAGTEVSYADAQPGDLICYGGHVAIYMGDGQIVHASNSQDGIKVSNDATYRTIVSVRRLV
;
A
#
# COMPACT_ATOMS: atom_id res chain seq x y z
N GLY A 1 -3.96 -15.60 -3.02
CA GLY A 1 -3.30 -15.33 -1.76
C GLY A 1 -2.61 -13.98 -1.72
N SER A 2 -1.92 -13.71 -0.62
CA SER A 2 -1.30 -12.41 -0.39
C SER A 2 -0.18 -12.10 -1.40
N SER A 3 0.54 -13.10 -1.90
CA SER A 3 1.55 -12.89 -2.94
C SER A 3 0.94 -12.43 -4.27
N SER A 4 -0.32 -12.79 -4.55
CA SER A 4 -1.02 -12.31 -5.75
C SER A 4 -1.25 -10.81 -5.70
N ILE A 5 -1.50 -10.27 -4.52
CA ILE A 5 -1.68 -8.82 -4.31
C ILE A 5 -0.38 -8.09 -4.63
N VAL A 6 0.75 -8.59 -4.14
CA VAL A 6 2.07 -8.01 -4.39
C VAL A 6 2.40 -8.09 -5.89
N ASP A 7 2.17 -9.23 -6.52
CA ASP A 7 2.42 -9.42 -7.94
C ASP A 7 1.60 -8.44 -8.79
N TYR A 8 0.34 -8.24 -8.44
CA TYR A 8 -0.50 -7.27 -9.14
C TYR A 8 -0.01 -5.84 -8.92
N ALA A 9 0.27 -5.48 -7.67
CA ALA A 9 0.68 -4.13 -7.31
C ALA A 9 2.00 -3.72 -7.99
N THR A 10 2.96 -4.63 -8.07
CA THR A 10 4.29 -4.34 -8.64
C THR A 10 4.27 -4.12 -10.15
N GLN A 11 3.23 -4.54 -10.85
CA GLN A 11 3.08 -4.27 -12.28
C GLN A 11 3.00 -2.76 -12.57
N PHE A 12 2.60 -1.96 -11.59
CA PHE A 12 2.38 -0.53 -11.79
C PHE A 12 3.56 0.34 -11.37
N VAL A 13 4.67 -0.27 -10.95
CA VAL A 13 5.90 0.46 -10.63
C VAL A 13 6.35 1.28 -11.84
N GLY A 14 6.68 2.54 -11.61
CA GLY A 14 7.04 3.49 -12.66
C GLY A 14 5.89 4.38 -13.10
N ASN A 15 4.66 4.07 -12.74
CA ASN A 15 3.50 4.91 -13.09
C ASN A 15 3.41 6.12 -12.14
N PRO A 16 2.73 7.20 -12.56
CA PRO A 16 2.79 8.46 -11.85
C PRO A 16 2.02 8.49 -10.53
N TYR A 17 2.49 9.33 -9.62
CA TYR A 17 1.76 9.73 -8.43
C TYR A 17 0.96 11.00 -8.76
N VAL A 18 -0.33 11.00 -8.39
CA VAL A 18 -1.19 12.19 -8.50
C VAL A 18 -2.01 12.32 -7.22
N TRP A 19 -1.90 13.46 -6.53
CA TRP A 19 -2.69 13.73 -5.33
C TRP A 19 -4.18 13.64 -5.64
N GLY A 20 -4.90 12.86 -4.85
CA GLY A 20 -6.33 12.62 -5.06
C GLY A 20 -6.62 11.58 -6.14
N GLY A 21 -5.60 11.03 -6.81
CA GLY A 21 -5.79 10.07 -7.89
C GLY A 21 -5.99 8.64 -7.39
N THR A 22 -6.70 7.86 -8.19
CA THR A 22 -6.96 6.44 -7.93
C THR A 22 -6.65 5.58 -9.14
N SER A 23 -6.04 6.13 -10.18
CA SER A 23 -5.71 5.37 -11.40
C SER A 23 -4.35 4.72 -11.26
N LEU A 24 -4.31 3.40 -11.40
CA LEU A 24 -3.03 2.64 -11.33
C LEU A 24 -2.12 2.94 -12.51
N THR A 25 -2.65 3.48 -13.60
CA THR A 25 -1.88 3.77 -14.82
C THR A 25 -1.64 5.25 -15.03
N ASN A 26 -2.60 6.12 -14.68
CA ASN A 26 -2.56 7.55 -15.00
C ASN A 26 -2.26 8.44 -13.79
N GLY A 27 -2.26 7.89 -12.60
CA GLY A 27 -1.92 8.63 -11.39
C GLY A 27 -2.75 8.24 -10.18
N ALA A 28 -2.06 7.87 -9.11
CA ALA A 28 -2.67 7.53 -7.83
C ALA A 28 -1.83 8.11 -6.69
N ASP A 29 -2.49 8.51 -5.61
CA ASP A 29 -1.80 8.79 -4.37
C ASP A 29 -1.65 7.49 -3.54
N CYS A 30 -1.03 7.58 -2.35
CA CYS A 30 -0.71 6.39 -1.57
C CYS A 30 -1.93 5.55 -1.24
N SER A 31 -2.99 6.17 -0.76
CA SER A 31 -4.23 5.45 -0.40
C SER A 31 -5.04 5.07 -1.63
N GLY A 32 -5.01 5.87 -2.68
CA GLY A 32 -5.66 5.55 -3.96
C GLY A 32 -5.03 4.34 -4.63
N PHE A 33 -3.72 4.23 -4.58
CA PHE A 33 -3.00 3.06 -5.08
C PHE A 33 -3.45 1.79 -4.35
N VAL A 34 -3.42 1.81 -3.03
CA VAL A 34 -3.82 0.67 -2.19
C VAL A 34 -5.28 0.32 -2.42
N GLN A 35 -6.17 1.33 -2.43
CA GLN A 35 -7.60 1.12 -2.67
C GLN A 35 -7.84 0.42 -4.01
N SER A 36 -7.19 0.88 -5.07
CA SER A 36 -7.38 0.34 -6.42
C SER A 36 -6.79 -1.05 -6.58
N VAL A 37 -5.65 -1.33 -5.96
CA VAL A 37 -5.06 -2.68 -5.96
C VAL A 37 -6.03 -3.66 -5.31
N TYR A 38 -6.50 -3.36 -4.11
CA TYR A 38 -7.41 -4.26 -3.39
C TYR A 38 -8.77 -4.39 -4.03
N ALA A 39 -9.26 -3.34 -4.70
CA ALA A 39 -10.52 -3.42 -5.46
C ALA A 39 -10.46 -4.50 -6.53
N ASN A 40 -9.30 -4.71 -7.15
CA ASN A 40 -9.11 -5.78 -8.13
C ASN A 40 -9.32 -7.17 -7.55
N PHE A 41 -9.20 -7.31 -6.23
CA PHE A 41 -9.38 -8.59 -5.51
C PHE A 41 -10.71 -8.65 -4.75
N GLY A 42 -11.62 -7.71 -5.03
CA GLY A 42 -12.95 -7.71 -4.42
C GLY A 42 -12.98 -7.15 -3.00
N VAL A 43 -11.92 -6.49 -2.56
CA VAL A 43 -11.84 -5.89 -1.23
C VAL A 43 -12.08 -4.39 -1.35
N SER A 44 -13.11 -3.90 -0.66
CA SER A 44 -13.46 -2.48 -0.62
C SER A 44 -12.73 -1.81 0.55
N LEU A 45 -11.94 -0.80 0.26
CA LEU A 45 -11.20 -0.05 1.27
C LEU A 45 -11.67 1.40 1.34
N PRO A 46 -11.55 2.05 2.52
CA PRO A 46 -11.77 3.49 2.61
C PRO A 46 -10.79 4.26 1.73
N ARG A 47 -11.14 5.49 1.40
CA ARG A 47 -10.36 6.30 0.43
C ARG A 47 -9.05 6.84 0.99
N THR A 48 -8.99 7.15 2.30
CA THR A 48 -7.84 7.85 2.87
C THR A 48 -6.93 6.92 3.66
N SER A 49 -5.64 7.29 3.74
CA SER A 49 -4.68 6.53 4.53
C SER A 49 -5.04 6.49 6.01
N TYR A 50 -5.63 7.58 6.54
CA TYR A 50 -6.05 7.63 7.94
C TYR A 50 -7.17 6.64 8.24
N GLU A 51 -8.09 6.45 7.30
CA GLU A 51 -9.16 5.47 7.47
C GLU A 51 -8.66 4.05 7.24
N GLN A 52 -7.76 3.85 6.30
CA GLN A 52 -7.20 2.53 5.99
C GLN A 52 -6.39 1.97 7.16
N GLN A 53 -5.83 2.82 8.02
CA GLN A 53 -5.06 2.35 9.18
C GLN A 53 -5.91 1.62 10.23
N ASN A 54 -7.22 1.64 10.07
CA ASN A 54 -8.16 0.92 10.94
C ASN A 54 -8.90 -0.22 10.20
N ALA A 55 -8.55 -0.48 8.94
CA ALA A 55 -9.21 -1.51 8.13
C ALA A 55 -8.71 -2.90 8.50
N GLY A 56 -9.55 -3.91 8.30
CA GLY A 56 -9.17 -5.31 8.50
C GLY A 56 -8.77 -5.62 9.94
N THR A 57 -7.78 -6.50 10.08
CA THR A 57 -7.28 -6.97 11.38
C THR A 57 -5.88 -6.44 11.63
N GLU A 58 -5.64 -5.91 12.82
CA GLU A 58 -4.30 -5.45 13.21
C GLU A 58 -3.38 -6.64 13.47
N VAL A 59 -2.15 -6.54 12.96
CA VAL A 59 -1.07 -7.50 13.25
C VAL A 59 0.17 -6.72 13.64
N SER A 60 1.11 -7.36 14.35
CA SER A 60 2.38 -6.73 14.65
C SER A 60 3.24 -6.68 13.38
N TYR A 61 4.17 -5.72 13.33
CA TYR A 61 5.11 -5.67 12.20
C TYR A 61 5.95 -6.96 12.12
N ALA A 62 6.31 -7.55 13.25
CA ALA A 62 7.05 -8.81 13.28
C ALA A 62 6.29 -9.95 12.58
N ASP A 63 4.96 -9.90 12.59
CA ASP A 63 4.10 -10.90 11.95
C ASP A 63 3.60 -10.47 10.57
N ALA A 64 4.08 -9.35 10.05
CA ALA A 64 3.65 -8.84 8.75
C ALA A 64 3.96 -9.84 7.64
N GLN A 65 3.00 -9.99 6.73
CA GLN A 65 3.09 -10.88 5.58
C GLN A 65 2.86 -10.10 4.28
N PRO A 66 3.36 -10.60 3.13
CA PRO A 66 3.10 -9.96 1.85
C PRO A 66 1.61 -9.70 1.64
N GLY A 67 1.28 -8.48 1.21
CA GLY A 67 -0.09 -8.04 1.03
C GLY A 67 -0.65 -7.24 2.20
N ASP A 68 -0.06 -7.34 3.38
CA ASP A 68 -0.49 -6.52 4.51
C ASP A 68 -0.24 -5.03 4.22
N LEU A 69 -1.04 -4.16 4.82
CA LEU A 69 -0.83 -2.72 4.73
C LEU A 69 0.10 -2.27 5.83
N ILE A 70 1.09 -1.45 5.47
CA ILE A 70 1.91 -0.73 6.44
C ILE A 70 1.41 0.71 6.48
N CYS A 71 0.90 1.14 7.62
CA CYS A 71 0.28 2.45 7.79
C CYS A 71 1.17 3.35 8.65
N TYR A 72 1.45 4.56 8.15
CA TYR A 72 2.42 5.48 8.74
C TYR A 72 1.80 6.76 9.31
N GLY A 73 0.46 6.84 9.36
CA GLY A 73 -0.20 8.06 9.81
C GLY A 73 -0.08 9.19 8.77
N GLY A 74 -0.78 9.04 7.66
CA GLY A 74 -0.72 9.97 6.53
C GLY A 74 -0.08 9.40 5.30
N HIS A 75 0.43 8.17 5.39
CA HIS A 75 0.96 7.41 4.27
C HIS A 75 0.64 5.92 4.47
N VAL A 76 0.53 5.18 3.40
CA VAL A 76 0.25 3.75 3.43
C VAL A 76 0.98 3.05 2.29
N ALA A 77 1.41 1.82 2.55
CA ALA A 77 2.13 1.00 1.58
C ALA A 77 1.66 -0.44 1.68
N ILE A 78 1.94 -1.23 0.65
CA ILE A 78 1.70 -2.68 0.65
C ILE A 78 3.02 -3.38 0.97
N TYR A 79 3.01 -4.21 2.01
CA TYR A 79 4.19 -4.98 2.41
C TYR A 79 4.46 -6.09 1.38
N MET A 80 5.73 -6.23 1.00
CA MET A 80 6.15 -7.23 0.02
C MET A 80 6.84 -8.44 0.66
N GLY A 81 7.15 -8.35 1.96
CA GLY A 81 8.02 -9.30 2.64
C GLY A 81 9.46 -8.78 2.71
N ASP A 82 10.25 -9.34 3.59
CA ASP A 82 11.69 -9.04 3.72
C ASP A 82 11.99 -7.55 3.93
N GLY A 83 11.09 -6.83 4.58
CA GLY A 83 11.28 -5.41 4.86
C GLY A 83 11.00 -4.48 3.68
N GLN A 84 10.48 -4.98 2.57
CA GLN A 84 10.21 -4.19 1.38
C GLN A 84 8.74 -3.79 1.29
N ILE A 85 8.50 -2.64 0.66
CA ILE A 85 7.15 -2.13 0.40
C ILE A 85 7.02 -1.68 -1.05
N VAL A 86 5.79 -1.76 -1.58
CA VAL A 86 5.42 -1.12 -2.84
C VAL A 86 4.36 -0.07 -2.52
N HIS A 87 4.55 1.15 -3.05
CA HIS A 87 3.68 2.27 -2.72
C HIS A 87 3.74 3.39 -3.77
N ALA A 88 2.68 4.19 -3.84
CA ALA A 88 2.73 5.47 -4.53
C ALA A 88 3.39 6.48 -3.58
N SER A 89 4.65 6.77 -3.83
CA SER A 89 5.52 7.45 -2.86
C SER A 89 5.29 8.96 -2.83
N ASN A 90 5.58 9.62 -3.95
CA ASN A 90 5.44 11.08 -4.09
C ASN A 90 5.41 11.45 -5.58
N SER A 91 5.20 12.73 -5.87
CA SER A 91 5.07 13.21 -7.25
C SER A 91 6.36 13.07 -8.07
N GLN A 92 7.50 12.97 -7.42
CA GLN A 92 8.79 12.80 -8.12
C GLN A 92 9.06 11.33 -8.44
N ASP A 93 8.77 10.43 -7.50
CA ASP A 93 9.13 9.02 -7.61
C ASP A 93 8.01 8.16 -8.19
N GLY A 94 6.76 8.59 -8.06
CA GLY A 94 5.62 7.80 -8.49
C GLY A 94 5.46 6.52 -7.67
N ILE A 95 4.96 5.48 -8.32
CA ILE A 95 4.81 4.16 -7.72
C ILE A 95 6.16 3.45 -7.78
N LYS A 96 6.63 2.98 -6.61
CA LYS A 96 7.97 2.39 -6.51
C LYS A 96 8.02 1.31 -5.44
N VAL A 97 9.07 0.51 -5.49
CA VAL A 97 9.48 -0.38 -4.40
C VAL A 97 10.50 0.35 -3.54
N SER A 98 10.32 0.30 -2.22
CA SER A 98 11.32 0.78 -1.25
C SER A 98 11.81 -0.38 -0.41
N ASN A 99 13.10 -0.36 -0.08
CA ASN A 99 13.75 -1.51 0.56
C ASN A 99 13.66 -1.50 2.09
N ASP A 100 13.08 -0.45 2.68
CA ASP A 100 13.01 -0.33 4.14
C ASP A 100 11.61 0.14 4.56
N ALA A 101 10.78 -0.81 4.96
CA ALA A 101 9.43 -0.53 5.45
C ALA A 101 9.43 0.29 6.74
N THR A 102 10.56 0.35 7.44
CA THR A 102 10.67 1.06 8.72
C THR A 102 11.24 2.47 8.57
N TYR A 103 11.33 3.00 7.35
CA TYR A 103 11.88 4.34 7.09
C TYR A 103 11.07 5.47 7.75
N ARG A 104 9.84 5.20 8.14
CA ARG A 104 8.97 6.11 8.89
C ARG A 104 8.36 5.33 10.05
N THR A 105 7.86 6.04 11.06
CA THR A 105 7.17 5.41 12.19
C THR A 105 5.92 4.70 11.73
N ILE A 106 5.82 3.41 12.02
CA ILE A 106 4.67 2.59 11.70
C ILE A 106 3.60 2.79 12.77
N VAL A 107 2.41 3.20 12.35
CA VAL A 107 1.25 3.39 13.23
C VAL A 107 0.48 2.08 13.41
N SER A 108 0.27 1.36 12.32
CA SER A 108 -0.40 0.05 12.36
C SER A 108 -0.02 -0.77 11.15
N VAL A 109 -0.18 -2.08 11.27
CA VAL A 109 -0.10 -3.03 10.16
C VAL A 109 -1.45 -3.73 10.08
N ARG A 110 -2.06 -3.75 8.89
CA ARG A 110 -3.43 -4.25 8.70
C ARG A 110 -3.47 -5.41 7.74
N ARG A 111 -4.15 -6.47 8.12
CA ARG A 111 -4.37 -7.63 7.26
C ARG A 111 -5.80 -7.64 6.76
N LEU A 112 -5.95 -7.70 5.45
CA LEU A 112 -7.25 -7.56 4.78
C LEU A 112 -7.74 -8.87 4.18
N VAL A 113 -6.84 -9.82 3.99
CA VAL A 113 -7.18 -11.13 3.40
C VAL A 113 -6.54 -12.28 4.14
#